data_7693793ac49f39a510f839d0cdfc2930
#
_entry.id   7693793ac49f39a510f839d0cdfc2930
#
_cell.length_a   1.000
_cell.length_b   1.000
_cell.length_c   1.000
_cell.angle_alpha   90.00
_cell.angle_beta   90.00
_cell.angle_gamma   90.00
#
_symmetry.space_group_name_H-M   'P 1'
#
loop_
_entity.id
_entity.type
_entity.pdbx_description
1 polymer ?
#
loop_
_entity_poly.entity_id
_entity_poly.type
_entity_poly.pdbx_seq_one_letter_code
_entity_poly.pdbx_strand_id
1 'polypeptide(L)'
;MLKATIKKASQGFRLDPDQALHLYEKADLLTLGRLAHTARFRHNPHPVATYAVDRNINYTNICESGCAFCAFYREKEDTEAYVMDRDTLNGKCDETLELGGTQILYQGGLNPDLDLRWHEQQVAFMKSKGLHVHGYSPPEIVFMAREEGLSIHDVIQRLKKAGLGSIPGGGAEILVDRVRQKISPNKASTSQWIEVMQSAHDLGLKTTATMMFGHVETLKERILHLSAIRELQDKTGGFTAFIPWPYQPGKNTLSGKAAGGTTYLRTLAISRIFLDNVPHVQSSWVTQGHHIGQIALHFGADDMGSTMIEENVVASAGVRNAMNQAEIIRLIETAGFKAVQRDTLYRPVETVAKAAP
;
A
#
# COMPACT_ATOMS: atom_id res chain seq x y z
N MET A 1 11.99 -7.41 -31.16
CA MET A 1 12.09 -7.16 -29.70
C MET A 1 10.82 -7.56 -28.97
N LEU A 2 9.62 -7.02 -29.26
CA LEU A 2 8.39 -7.30 -28.48
C LEU A 2 8.04 -8.80 -28.39
N LYS A 3 8.02 -9.55 -29.50
CA LYS A 3 7.71 -10.99 -29.50
C LYS A 3 8.68 -11.81 -28.63
N ALA A 4 9.97 -11.46 -28.62
CA ALA A 4 10.97 -12.13 -27.77
C ALA A 4 10.73 -11.82 -26.28
N THR A 5 10.41 -10.56 -25.93
CA THR A 5 10.08 -10.17 -24.56
C THR A 5 8.80 -10.84 -24.06
N ILE A 6 7.74 -10.92 -24.90
CA ILE A 6 6.50 -11.66 -24.58
C ILE A 6 6.82 -13.13 -24.29
N LYS A 7 7.63 -13.79 -25.16
CA LYS A 7 8.03 -15.19 -24.97
C LYS A 7 8.81 -15.35 -23.64
N LYS A 8 9.77 -14.48 -23.35
CA LYS A 8 10.56 -14.48 -22.12
C LYS A 8 9.67 -14.34 -20.88
N ALA A 9 8.74 -13.37 -20.86
CA ALA A 9 7.77 -13.16 -19.79
C ALA A 9 6.82 -14.36 -19.62
N SER A 10 6.32 -14.92 -20.72
CA SER A 10 5.41 -16.10 -20.68
C SER A 10 6.07 -17.34 -20.09
N GLN A 11 7.38 -17.46 -20.21
CA GLN A 11 8.18 -18.56 -19.63
C GLN A 11 8.61 -18.28 -18.17
N GLY A 12 8.34 -17.08 -17.63
CA GLY A 12 8.69 -16.70 -16.26
C GLY A 12 10.13 -16.22 -16.09
N PHE A 13 10.81 -15.94 -17.17
CA PHE A 13 12.15 -15.39 -17.07
C PHE A 13 12.12 -13.91 -16.69
N ARG A 14 13.04 -13.52 -15.80
CA ARG A 14 13.19 -12.14 -15.32
C ARG A 14 13.45 -11.17 -16.48
N LEU A 15 12.65 -10.12 -16.57
CA LEU A 15 12.86 -9.03 -17.52
C LEU A 15 13.83 -8.00 -16.93
N ASP A 16 14.72 -7.46 -17.78
CA ASP A 16 15.43 -6.25 -17.43
C ASP A 16 14.53 -5.01 -17.57
N PRO A 17 14.95 -3.83 -17.06
CA PRO A 17 14.13 -2.62 -17.10
C PRO A 17 13.74 -2.17 -18.51
N ASP A 18 14.63 -2.29 -19.48
CA ASP A 18 14.35 -1.87 -20.86
C ASP A 18 13.36 -2.83 -21.55
N GLN A 19 13.47 -4.13 -21.30
CA GLN A 19 12.49 -5.12 -21.75
C GLN A 19 11.11 -4.87 -21.13
N ALA A 20 11.05 -4.55 -19.85
CA ALA A 20 9.80 -4.24 -19.16
C ALA A 20 9.17 -2.94 -19.69
N LEU A 21 9.98 -1.90 -19.89
CA LEU A 21 9.50 -0.65 -20.46
C LEU A 21 8.95 -0.87 -21.87
N HIS A 22 9.69 -1.58 -22.72
CA HIS A 22 9.24 -1.90 -24.07
C HIS A 22 7.94 -2.72 -24.10
N LEU A 23 7.81 -3.70 -23.20
CA LEU A 23 6.58 -4.47 -23.04
C LEU A 23 5.42 -3.57 -22.59
N TYR A 24 5.66 -2.69 -21.63
CA TYR A 24 4.68 -1.75 -21.11
C TYR A 24 4.16 -0.79 -22.18
N GLU A 25 5.05 -0.26 -23.03
CA GLU A 25 4.70 0.68 -24.09
C GLU A 25 3.97 0.02 -25.27
N LYS A 26 4.42 -1.17 -25.68
CA LYS A 26 4.09 -1.75 -26.99
C LYS A 26 3.09 -2.91 -26.96
N ALA A 27 2.95 -3.62 -25.84
CA ALA A 27 1.99 -4.70 -25.76
C ALA A 27 0.55 -4.16 -25.60
N ASP A 28 -0.40 -4.83 -26.22
CA ASP A 28 -1.82 -4.55 -25.98
C ASP A 28 -2.26 -4.99 -24.57
N LEU A 29 -3.42 -4.48 -24.13
CA LEU A 29 -3.94 -4.71 -22.78
C LEU A 29 -4.17 -6.20 -22.49
N LEU A 30 -4.73 -6.93 -23.43
CA LEU A 30 -5.07 -8.35 -23.23
C LEU A 30 -3.81 -9.23 -23.18
N THR A 31 -2.79 -8.90 -23.95
CA THR A 31 -1.48 -9.57 -23.89
C THR A 31 -0.82 -9.34 -22.52
N LEU A 32 -0.83 -8.11 -22.00
CA LEU A 32 -0.34 -7.81 -20.65
C LEU A 32 -1.13 -8.57 -19.59
N GLY A 33 -2.45 -8.57 -19.67
CA GLY A 33 -3.33 -9.28 -18.74
C GLY A 33 -3.02 -10.79 -18.70
N ARG A 34 -2.92 -11.46 -19.85
CA ARG A 34 -2.58 -12.89 -19.92
C ARG A 34 -1.21 -13.21 -19.31
N LEU A 35 -0.20 -12.39 -19.59
CA LEU A 35 1.13 -12.58 -19.01
C LEU A 35 1.13 -12.39 -17.50
N ALA A 36 0.45 -11.36 -17.00
CA ALA A 36 0.34 -11.08 -15.58
C ALA A 36 -0.47 -12.14 -14.84
N HIS A 37 -1.57 -12.62 -15.45
CA HIS A 37 -2.37 -13.71 -14.92
C HIS A 37 -1.56 -15.02 -14.79
N THR A 38 -0.77 -15.34 -15.81
CA THR A 38 0.15 -16.47 -15.75
C THR A 38 1.22 -16.29 -14.67
N ALA A 39 1.79 -15.08 -14.55
CA ALA A 39 2.78 -14.76 -13.51
C ALA A 39 2.18 -14.88 -12.11
N ARG A 40 0.93 -14.45 -11.89
CA ARG A 40 0.20 -14.60 -10.64
C ARG A 40 0.18 -16.06 -10.16
N PHE A 41 -0.16 -17.02 -11.05
CA PHE A 41 -0.24 -18.43 -10.69
C PHE A 41 1.11 -19.11 -10.42
N ARG A 42 2.23 -18.49 -10.78
CA ARG A 42 3.55 -18.97 -10.35
C ARG A 42 3.83 -18.66 -8.88
N HIS A 43 3.29 -17.55 -8.37
CA HIS A 43 3.40 -17.18 -6.96
C HIS A 43 2.32 -17.87 -6.12
N ASN A 44 1.09 -17.85 -6.60
CA ASN A 44 -0.10 -18.34 -5.90
C ASN A 44 -0.85 -19.33 -6.80
N PRO A 45 -0.44 -20.62 -6.80
CA PRO A 45 -0.90 -21.61 -7.78
C PRO A 45 -2.38 -22.00 -7.65
N HIS A 46 -3.01 -21.67 -6.54
CA HIS A 46 -4.43 -21.96 -6.32
C HIS A 46 -5.32 -20.82 -6.82
N PRO A 47 -6.56 -21.10 -7.28
CA PRO A 47 -7.53 -20.10 -7.68
C PRO A 47 -8.16 -19.43 -6.45
N VAL A 48 -7.32 -18.85 -5.60
CA VAL A 48 -7.69 -18.12 -4.37
C VAL A 48 -7.37 -16.64 -4.58
N ALA A 49 -8.26 -15.76 -4.16
CA ALA A 49 -7.94 -14.35 -3.96
C ALA A 49 -8.19 -13.99 -2.50
N THR A 50 -7.22 -13.33 -1.89
CA THR A 50 -7.29 -12.95 -0.48
C THR A 50 -7.91 -11.57 -0.29
N TYR A 51 -8.39 -11.31 0.93
CA TYR A 51 -8.85 -10.00 1.38
C TYR A 51 -8.62 -9.86 2.88
N ALA A 52 -8.53 -8.63 3.37
CA ALA A 52 -8.46 -8.34 4.79
C ALA A 52 -9.71 -7.60 5.28
N VAL A 53 -9.95 -7.67 6.58
CA VAL A 53 -10.88 -6.79 7.29
C VAL A 53 -10.04 -5.91 8.20
N ASP A 54 -9.97 -4.62 7.89
CA ASP A 54 -9.20 -3.67 8.67
C ASP A 54 -9.80 -2.26 8.62
N ARG A 55 -9.25 -1.40 9.44
CA ARG A 55 -9.54 0.03 9.48
C ARG A 55 -8.27 0.83 9.24
N ASN A 56 -8.36 1.84 8.40
CA ASN A 56 -7.33 2.88 8.29
C ASN A 56 -7.60 3.97 9.34
N ILE A 57 -6.74 4.06 10.35
CA ILE A 57 -6.80 5.09 11.38
C ILE A 57 -5.76 6.16 11.09
N ASN A 58 -6.23 7.38 10.82
CA ASN A 58 -5.37 8.54 10.69
C ASN A 58 -5.38 9.27 12.04
N TYR A 59 -4.27 9.18 12.79
CA TYR A 59 -4.18 9.71 14.15
C TYR A 59 -4.09 11.25 14.20
N THR A 60 -3.67 11.88 13.08
CA THR A 60 -3.66 13.33 12.90
C THR A 60 -3.67 13.67 11.41
N ASN A 61 -4.25 14.82 11.07
CA ASN A 61 -4.14 15.43 9.75
C ASN A 61 -3.16 16.61 9.72
N ILE A 62 -2.62 17.00 10.87
CA ILE A 62 -1.56 18.04 10.96
C ILE A 62 -0.30 17.50 10.31
N CYS A 63 0.25 18.20 9.31
CA CYS A 63 1.37 17.69 8.54
C CYS A 63 2.24 18.79 7.94
N GLU A 64 3.53 18.81 8.29
CA GLU A 64 4.52 19.75 7.74
C GLU A 64 4.91 19.46 6.29
N SER A 65 4.58 18.30 5.76
CA SER A 65 5.09 17.86 4.45
C SER A 65 4.53 18.66 3.27
N GLY A 66 3.28 19.15 3.34
CA GLY A 66 2.68 19.97 2.30
C GLY A 66 2.69 19.35 0.91
N CYS A 67 2.46 18.04 0.80
CA CYS A 67 2.49 17.33 -0.49
C CYS A 67 1.45 17.89 -1.46
N ALA A 68 1.87 18.19 -2.71
CA ALA A 68 1.01 18.81 -3.70
C ALA A 68 -0.23 17.98 -4.09
N PHE A 69 -0.19 16.67 -3.87
CA PHE A 69 -1.29 15.73 -4.16
C PHE A 69 -2.21 15.43 -2.97
N CYS A 70 -1.84 15.85 -1.74
CA CYS A 70 -2.57 15.48 -0.54
C CYS A 70 -3.72 16.48 -0.27
N ALA A 71 -4.94 15.97 -0.23
CA ALA A 71 -6.13 16.74 0.15
C ALA A 71 -6.47 16.62 1.64
N PHE A 72 -5.78 15.73 2.35
CA PHE A 72 -6.08 15.39 3.74
C PHE A 72 -5.31 16.26 4.74
N TYR A 73 -4.09 16.71 4.42
CA TYR A 73 -3.27 17.46 5.37
C TYR A 73 -3.90 18.79 5.76
N ARG A 74 -3.62 19.23 6.99
CA ARG A 74 -3.97 20.55 7.52
C ARG A 74 -2.74 21.19 8.18
N GLU A 75 -2.71 22.50 8.19
CA GLU A 75 -1.80 23.26 9.05
C GLU A 75 -2.33 23.22 10.50
N LYS A 76 -1.44 23.46 11.46
CA LYS A 76 -1.78 23.33 12.90
C LYS A 76 -2.92 24.26 13.32
N GLU A 77 -2.98 25.45 12.73
CA GLU A 77 -3.96 26.50 13.03
C GLU A 77 -5.29 26.31 12.27
N ASP A 78 -5.40 25.32 11.40
CA ASP A 78 -6.62 25.05 10.66
C ASP A 78 -7.72 24.55 11.61
N THR A 79 -8.95 25.04 11.41
CA THR A 79 -10.11 24.64 12.22
C THR A 79 -10.49 23.15 12.09
N GLU A 80 -10.06 22.50 11.01
CA GLU A 80 -10.23 21.07 10.79
C GLU A 80 -9.04 20.23 11.26
N ALA A 81 -8.00 20.88 11.83
CA ALA A 81 -6.83 20.19 12.36
C ALA A 81 -7.20 19.38 13.60
N TYR A 82 -6.66 18.14 13.71
CA TYR A 82 -6.92 17.31 14.87
C TYR A 82 -5.74 16.39 15.21
N VAL A 83 -5.71 16.01 16.47
CA VAL A 83 -4.99 14.83 16.98
C VAL A 83 -6.02 13.94 17.64
N MET A 84 -6.04 12.67 17.28
CA MET A 84 -7.01 11.70 17.80
C MET A 84 -6.76 11.43 19.28
N ASP A 85 -7.81 11.57 20.09
CA ASP A 85 -7.76 11.21 21.50
C ASP A 85 -7.83 9.70 21.75
N ARG A 86 -7.55 9.29 22.98
CA ARG A 86 -7.49 7.89 23.39
C ARG A 86 -8.85 7.20 23.33
N ASP A 87 -9.93 7.89 23.68
CA ASP A 87 -11.27 7.32 23.74
C ASP A 87 -11.77 7.03 22.32
N THR A 88 -11.54 7.95 21.39
CA THR A 88 -11.83 7.77 19.97
C THR A 88 -11.02 6.59 19.40
N LEU A 89 -9.70 6.50 19.69
CA LEU A 89 -8.90 5.36 19.25
C LEU A 89 -9.43 4.04 19.83
N ASN A 90 -9.80 4.04 21.11
CA ASN A 90 -10.38 2.86 21.77
C ASN A 90 -11.63 2.38 21.06
N GLY A 91 -12.61 3.27 20.83
CA GLY A 91 -13.86 2.94 20.15
C GLY A 91 -13.62 2.37 18.74
N LYS A 92 -12.69 2.97 17.97
CA LYS A 92 -12.33 2.48 16.63
C LYS A 92 -11.70 1.08 16.67
N CYS A 93 -10.86 0.79 17.66
CA CYS A 93 -10.28 -0.54 17.84
C CYS A 93 -11.36 -1.58 18.17
N ASP A 94 -12.27 -1.26 19.09
CA ASP A 94 -13.34 -2.17 19.51
C ASP A 94 -14.30 -2.47 18.35
N GLU A 95 -14.74 -1.46 17.63
CA GLU A 95 -15.57 -1.64 16.42
C GLU A 95 -14.84 -2.48 15.34
N THR A 96 -13.53 -2.28 15.17
CA THR A 96 -12.77 -3.09 14.22
C THR A 96 -12.78 -4.57 14.58
N LEU A 97 -12.60 -4.89 15.87
CA LEU A 97 -12.67 -6.28 16.37
C LEU A 97 -14.08 -6.88 16.22
N GLU A 98 -15.13 -6.11 16.52
CA GLU A 98 -16.52 -6.54 16.36
C GLU A 98 -16.87 -6.90 14.91
N LEU A 99 -16.29 -6.16 13.95
CA LEU A 99 -16.43 -6.41 12.51
C LEU A 99 -15.54 -7.56 11.99
N GLY A 100 -14.78 -8.24 12.87
CA GLY A 100 -13.89 -9.34 12.51
C GLY A 100 -12.55 -8.88 11.94
N GLY A 101 -12.15 -7.63 12.19
CA GLY A 101 -10.85 -7.09 11.82
C GLY A 101 -9.74 -7.65 12.71
N THR A 102 -8.57 -7.86 12.10
CA THR A 102 -7.39 -8.42 12.78
C THR A 102 -6.26 -7.41 12.92
N GLN A 103 -6.39 -6.27 12.25
CA GLN A 103 -5.32 -5.29 12.11
C GLN A 103 -5.86 -3.87 12.00
N ILE A 104 -4.98 -2.93 12.30
CA ILE A 104 -5.17 -1.50 12.02
C ILE A 104 -4.08 -1.05 11.05
N LEU A 105 -4.45 -0.36 9.98
CA LEU A 105 -3.55 0.48 9.21
C LEU A 105 -3.47 1.83 9.91
N TYR A 106 -2.31 2.14 10.53
CA TYR A 106 -2.14 3.30 11.40
C TYR A 106 -1.14 4.28 10.82
N GLN A 107 -1.62 5.36 10.25
CA GLN A 107 -0.83 6.38 9.57
C GLN A 107 -1.39 7.77 9.86
N GLY A 108 -0.54 8.81 9.81
CA GLY A 108 -0.98 10.20 10.04
C GLY A 108 -0.09 11.22 9.35
N GLY A 109 -0.34 12.49 9.67
CA GLY A 109 0.50 13.59 9.25
C GLY A 109 1.82 13.65 10.02
N LEU A 110 2.80 14.38 9.48
CA LEU A 110 4.08 14.68 10.14
C LEU A 110 3.86 15.83 11.10
N ASN A 111 3.46 15.52 12.33
CA ASN A 111 3.09 16.49 13.36
C ASN A 111 4.21 16.62 14.40
N PRO A 112 4.88 17.81 14.50
CA PRO A 112 6.00 18.01 15.41
C PRO A 112 5.61 18.02 16.90
N ASP A 113 4.32 18.12 17.23
CA ASP A 113 3.87 18.09 18.62
C ASP A 113 3.76 16.65 19.17
N LEU A 114 3.96 15.63 18.34
CA LEU A 114 3.83 14.23 18.74
C LEU A 114 5.22 13.57 18.79
N ASP A 115 5.74 13.39 20.01
CA ASP A 115 7.03 12.74 20.25
C ASP A 115 6.98 11.22 20.04
N LEU A 116 8.13 10.58 19.95
CA LEU A 116 8.22 9.12 19.74
C LEU A 116 7.59 8.35 20.90
N ARG A 117 7.61 8.89 22.13
CA ARG A 117 6.97 8.25 23.29
C ARG A 117 5.46 8.21 23.15
N TRP A 118 4.85 9.26 22.60
CA TRP A 118 3.43 9.28 22.28
C TRP A 118 3.10 8.14 21.28
N HIS A 119 3.89 8.01 20.22
CA HIS A 119 3.72 6.95 19.21
C HIS A 119 3.86 5.55 19.80
N GLU A 120 4.85 5.31 20.67
CA GLU A 120 5.03 4.04 21.39
C GLU A 120 3.79 3.68 22.22
N GLN A 121 3.20 4.66 22.90
CA GLN A 121 1.99 4.45 23.71
C GLN A 121 0.77 4.08 22.86
N GLN A 122 0.60 4.66 21.66
CA GLN A 122 -0.49 4.29 20.76
C GLN A 122 -0.32 2.87 20.24
N VAL A 123 0.89 2.50 19.81
CA VAL A 123 1.20 1.14 19.35
C VAL A 123 0.96 0.11 20.44
N ALA A 124 1.49 0.34 21.65
CA ALA A 124 1.31 -0.55 22.79
C ALA A 124 -0.17 -0.73 23.14
N PHE A 125 -0.95 0.34 23.07
CA PHE A 125 -2.38 0.29 23.33
C PHE A 125 -3.12 -0.59 22.31
N MET A 126 -2.94 -0.35 21.00
CA MET A 126 -3.59 -1.17 19.96
C MET A 126 -3.16 -2.64 20.05
N LYS A 127 -1.88 -2.87 20.34
CA LYS A 127 -1.34 -4.22 20.57
C LYS A 127 -1.98 -4.92 21.76
N SER A 128 -2.23 -4.20 22.86
CA SER A 128 -2.89 -4.75 24.05
C SER A 128 -4.33 -5.20 23.80
N LYS A 129 -4.99 -4.65 22.77
CA LYS A 129 -6.32 -5.07 22.29
C LYS A 129 -6.27 -6.33 21.41
N GLY A 130 -5.09 -6.87 21.12
CA GLY A 130 -4.92 -8.04 20.24
C GLY A 130 -4.84 -7.73 18.75
N LEU A 131 -4.87 -6.45 18.37
CA LEU A 131 -4.77 -6.03 16.97
C LEU A 131 -3.32 -6.04 16.47
N HIS A 132 -3.11 -6.44 15.22
CA HIS A 132 -1.84 -6.23 14.54
C HIS A 132 -1.73 -4.77 14.10
N VAL A 133 -0.67 -4.09 14.50
CA VAL A 133 -0.41 -2.71 14.09
C VAL A 133 0.45 -2.71 12.84
N HIS A 134 -0.17 -2.42 11.69
CA HIS A 134 0.48 -2.11 10.42
C HIS A 134 0.60 -0.59 10.32
N GLY A 135 1.70 -0.06 10.82
CA GLY A 135 1.75 1.36 11.13
C GLY A 135 3.00 2.05 10.66
N TYR A 136 2.82 3.32 10.50
CA TYR A 136 3.77 4.34 10.08
C TYR A 136 4.37 4.11 8.70
N SER A 137 4.25 5.10 7.85
CA SER A 137 4.96 5.12 6.57
C SER A 137 6.44 5.48 6.77
N PRO A 138 7.34 5.14 5.82
CA PRO A 138 8.72 5.59 5.87
C PRO A 138 8.93 7.09 6.10
N PRO A 139 8.15 8.01 5.47
CA PRO A 139 8.24 9.43 5.81
C PRO A 139 7.97 9.75 7.28
N GLU A 140 7.01 9.08 7.93
CA GLU A 140 6.73 9.27 9.35
C GLU A 140 7.91 8.81 10.21
N ILE A 141 8.54 7.67 9.86
CA ILE A 141 9.71 7.15 10.58
C ILE A 141 10.92 8.07 10.39
N VAL A 142 11.17 8.57 9.18
CA VAL A 142 12.24 9.56 8.92
C VAL A 142 11.99 10.85 9.70
N PHE A 143 10.74 11.28 9.76
CA PHE A 143 10.35 12.47 10.53
C PHE A 143 10.63 12.26 12.03
N MET A 144 10.15 11.16 12.64
CA MET A 144 10.42 10.83 14.03
C MET A 144 11.93 10.77 14.34
N ALA A 145 12.71 10.15 13.44
CA ALA A 145 14.16 10.04 13.59
C ALA A 145 14.84 11.42 13.62
N ARG A 146 14.38 12.34 12.76
CA ARG A 146 14.88 13.72 12.72
C ARG A 146 14.53 14.49 14.01
N GLU A 147 13.27 14.44 14.43
CA GLU A 147 12.79 15.19 15.61
C GLU A 147 13.45 14.69 16.91
N GLU A 148 13.68 13.41 17.04
CA GLU A 148 14.27 12.78 18.23
C GLU A 148 15.83 12.76 18.20
N GLY A 149 16.45 13.13 17.06
CA GLY A 149 17.91 12.99 16.90
C GLY A 149 18.39 11.53 16.96
N LEU A 150 17.55 10.59 16.54
CA LEU A 150 17.83 9.15 16.55
C LEU A 150 18.13 8.64 15.14
N SER A 151 18.72 7.43 15.06
CA SER A 151 18.79 6.73 13.80
C SER A 151 17.42 6.14 13.41
N ILE A 152 17.19 5.96 12.09
CA ILE A 152 16.01 5.26 11.57
C ILE A 152 15.86 3.87 12.22
N HIS A 153 16.98 3.15 12.36
CA HIS A 153 17.01 1.83 12.99
C HIS A 153 16.51 1.88 14.43
N ASP A 154 16.96 2.86 15.24
CA ASP A 154 16.59 2.97 16.65
C ASP A 154 15.10 3.30 16.81
N VAL A 155 14.55 4.19 15.96
CA VAL A 155 13.11 4.50 15.95
C VAL A 155 12.30 3.23 15.67
N ILE A 156 12.66 2.48 14.62
CA ILE A 156 11.93 1.25 14.27
C ILE A 156 12.06 0.22 15.40
N GLN A 157 13.24 0.07 16.00
CA GLN A 157 13.47 -0.86 17.10
C GLN A 157 12.60 -0.50 18.32
N ARG A 158 12.48 0.78 18.66
CA ARG A 158 11.61 1.27 19.75
C ARG A 158 10.14 1.00 19.46
N LEU A 159 9.66 1.34 18.26
CA LEU A 159 8.28 1.06 17.86
C LEU A 159 7.98 -0.45 17.83
N LYS A 160 8.91 -1.28 17.34
CA LYS A 160 8.80 -2.74 17.37
C LYS A 160 8.68 -3.26 18.81
N LYS A 161 9.51 -2.75 19.73
CA LYS A 161 9.42 -3.09 21.16
C LYS A 161 8.07 -2.71 21.76
N ALA A 162 7.48 -1.59 21.33
CA ALA A 162 6.13 -1.18 21.74
C ALA A 162 5.04 -2.06 21.14
N GLY A 163 5.29 -2.84 20.09
CA GLY A 163 4.35 -3.77 19.49
C GLY A 163 4.02 -3.53 18.02
N LEU A 164 4.75 -2.63 17.32
CA LEU A 164 4.62 -2.46 15.88
C LEU A 164 4.86 -3.80 15.17
N GLY A 165 3.90 -4.23 14.36
CA GLY A 165 3.91 -5.55 13.72
C GLY A 165 4.47 -5.55 12.31
N SER A 166 4.28 -4.47 11.55
CA SER A 166 4.73 -4.32 10.17
C SER A 166 4.63 -2.86 9.72
N ILE A 167 5.27 -2.51 8.59
CA ILE A 167 5.29 -1.15 8.06
C ILE A 167 4.67 -1.12 6.66
N PRO A 168 3.66 -0.25 6.42
CA PRO A 168 3.08 -0.05 5.09
C PRO A 168 4.03 0.72 4.16
N GLY A 169 3.92 0.46 2.85
CA GLY A 169 4.73 1.11 1.82
C GLY A 169 4.34 2.55 1.48
N GLY A 170 3.52 3.19 2.31
CA GLY A 170 3.08 4.56 2.09
C GLY A 170 4.25 5.54 1.90
N GLY A 171 3.98 6.67 1.26
CA GLY A 171 5.00 7.68 1.02
C GLY A 171 6.03 7.33 -0.05
N ALA A 172 5.92 6.18 -0.71
CA ALA A 172 6.77 5.83 -1.85
C ALA A 172 6.49 6.71 -3.07
N GLU A 173 5.27 6.97 -3.34
CA GLU A 173 4.72 7.60 -4.56
C GLU A 173 5.43 7.06 -5.81
N ILE A 174 6.46 7.74 -6.29
CA ILE A 174 7.46 7.25 -7.26
C ILE A 174 8.86 7.41 -6.65
N LEU A 175 9.62 6.33 -6.53
CA LEU A 175 10.98 6.30 -5.98
C LEU A 175 12.00 6.80 -7.02
N VAL A 176 11.79 8.03 -7.48
CA VAL A 176 12.68 8.80 -8.35
C VAL A 176 12.68 10.25 -7.86
N ASP A 177 13.83 10.75 -7.40
CA ASP A 177 13.90 12.02 -6.69
C ASP A 177 13.43 13.22 -7.53
N ARG A 178 13.60 13.21 -8.86
CA ARG A 178 12.99 14.23 -9.73
C ARG A 178 11.46 14.34 -9.53
N VAL A 179 10.78 13.21 -9.42
CA VAL A 179 9.34 13.17 -9.22
C VAL A 179 9.01 13.62 -7.79
N ARG A 180 9.71 13.08 -6.80
CA ARG A 180 9.51 13.38 -5.37
C ARG A 180 9.66 14.87 -5.08
N GLN A 181 10.73 15.49 -5.58
CA GLN A 181 10.98 16.93 -5.41
C GLN A 181 9.86 17.79 -6.01
N LYS A 182 9.20 17.30 -7.07
CA LYS A 182 8.09 18.04 -7.69
C LYS A 182 6.77 17.92 -6.94
N ILE A 183 6.48 16.76 -6.32
CA ILE A 183 5.16 16.50 -5.72
C ILE A 183 5.15 16.53 -4.19
N SER A 184 6.31 16.32 -3.55
CA SER A 184 6.46 16.24 -2.09
C SER A 184 7.89 16.56 -1.65
N PRO A 185 8.38 17.80 -1.85
CA PRO A 185 9.80 18.17 -1.64
C PRO A 185 10.25 18.01 -0.20
N ASN A 186 9.34 18.15 0.77
CA ASN A 186 9.63 18.07 2.21
C ASN A 186 9.48 16.63 2.77
N LYS A 187 9.23 15.65 1.91
CA LYS A 187 9.05 14.25 2.30
C LYS A 187 10.38 13.48 2.19
N ALA A 188 10.46 12.31 2.79
CA ALA A 188 11.61 11.43 2.69
C ALA A 188 12.09 11.25 1.23
N SER A 189 13.40 11.30 0.98
CA SER A 189 14.01 11.02 -0.30
C SER A 189 13.86 9.53 -0.69
N THR A 190 14.17 9.17 -1.93
CA THR A 190 14.21 7.76 -2.35
C THR A 190 15.13 6.93 -1.48
N SER A 191 16.34 7.44 -1.20
CA SER A 191 17.31 6.72 -0.36
C SER A 191 16.82 6.51 1.07
N GLN A 192 16.21 7.52 1.69
CA GLN A 192 15.64 7.40 3.03
C GLN A 192 14.47 6.42 3.08
N TRP A 193 13.60 6.41 2.07
CA TRP A 193 12.51 5.43 1.99
C TRP A 193 13.06 3.99 1.94
N ILE A 194 14.07 3.75 1.12
CA ILE A 194 14.74 2.44 1.00
C ILE A 194 15.44 2.06 2.31
N GLU A 195 16.11 3.01 2.98
CA GLU A 195 16.78 2.80 4.27
C GLU A 195 15.79 2.35 5.36
N VAL A 196 14.61 3.00 5.45
CA VAL A 196 13.56 2.60 6.39
C VAL A 196 13.12 1.16 6.13
N MET A 197 12.84 0.80 4.87
CA MET A 197 12.40 -0.55 4.55
C MET A 197 13.48 -1.59 4.80
N GLN A 198 14.73 -1.30 4.46
CA GLN A 198 15.85 -2.19 4.76
C GLN A 198 16.01 -2.37 6.26
N SER A 199 16.03 -1.28 7.05
CA SER A 199 16.14 -1.33 8.52
C SER A 199 14.99 -2.13 9.15
N ALA A 200 13.77 -1.99 8.63
CA ALA A 200 12.63 -2.78 9.08
C ALA A 200 12.85 -4.28 8.81
N HIS A 201 13.32 -4.63 7.60
CA HIS A 201 13.62 -6.01 7.23
C HIS A 201 14.75 -6.61 8.06
N ASP A 202 15.82 -5.87 8.31
CA ASP A 202 16.95 -6.29 9.15
C ASP A 202 16.50 -6.54 10.59
N LEU A 203 15.53 -5.78 11.09
CA LEU A 203 14.88 -6.01 12.37
C LEU A 203 13.82 -7.13 12.34
N GLY A 204 13.60 -7.80 11.20
CA GLY A 204 12.64 -8.90 11.04
C GLY A 204 11.18 -8.48 10.92
N LEU A 205 10.89 -7.19 10.71
CA LEU A 205 9.56 -6.72 10.35
C LEU A 205 9.29 -6.97 8.87
N LYS A 206 8.08 -7.36 8.54
CA LYS A 206 7.60 -7.39 7.16
C LYS A 206 7.01 -6.05 6.76
N THR A 207 7.07 -5.75 5.47
CA THR A 207 6.55 -4.50 4.93
C THR A 207 5.76 -4.72 3.65
N THR A 208 5.04 -3.70 3.20
CA THR A 208 4.49 -3.65 1.85
C THR A 208 5.24 -2.59 1.03
N ALA A 209 5.02 -2.57 -0.28
CA ALA A 209 5.49 -1.50 -1.15
C ALA A 209 4.31 -0.95 -1.96
N THR A 210 4.29 0.36 -2.20
CA THR A 210 3.22 1.02 -2.96
C THR A 210 3.80 1.86 -4.09
N MET A 211 2.98 2.14 -5.09
CA MET A 211 3.27 3.13 -6.13
C MET A 211 2.04 3.98 -6.38
N MET A 212 2.16 5.31 -6.22
CA MET A 212 1.16 6.25 -6.71
C MET A 212 1.58 6.74 -8.10
N PHE A 213 0.75 6.50 -9.11
CA PHE A 213 1.08 6.80 -10.49
C PHE A 213 -0.04 7.60 -11.21
N GLY A 214 0.28 8.13 -12.38
CA GLY A 214 -0.68 8.87 -13.22
C GLY A 214 -0.68 10.37 -12.96
N HIS A 215 0.45 10.93 -12.52
CA HIS A 215 0.59 12.37 -12.26
C HIS A 215 1.69 13.01 -13.15
N VAL A 216 2.94 13.12 -12.68
CA VAL A 216 4.02 13.83 -13.38
C VAL A 216 5.17 12.92 -13.83
N GLU A 217 5.08 11.66 -13.49
CA GLU A 217 6.08 10.64 -13.82
C GLU A 217 5.90 10.14 -15.27
N THR A 218 6.98 9.58 -15.81
CA THR A 218 7.02 8.86 -17.08
C THR A 218 6.85 7.35 -16.87
N LEU A 219 6.54 6.60 -17.93
CA LEU A 219 6.53 5.13 -17.87
C LEU A 219 7.89 4.56 -17.47
N LYS A 220 8.99 5.17 -17.93
CA LYS A 220 10.34 4.79 -17.52
C LYS A 220 10.53 4.95 -16.01
N GLU A 221 10.04 6.02 -15.41
CA GLU A 221 10.16 6.25 -13.97
C GLU A 221 9.30 5.28 -13.14
N ARG A 222 8.17 4.80 -13.67
CA ARG A 222 7.44 3.67 -13.04
C ARG A 222 8.30 2.41 -13.02
N ILE A 223 9.01 2.10 -14.11
CA ILE A 223 9.93 0.94 -14.16
C ILE A 223 11.12 1.13 -13.22
N LEU A 224 11.70 2.33 -13.13
CA LEU A 224 12.77 2.63 -12.16
C LEU A 224 12.29 2.44 -10.71
N HIS A 225 11.08 2.88 -10.39
CA HIS A 225 10.46 2.63 -9.09
C HIS A 225 10.32 1.12 -8.79
N LEU A 226 9.79 0.35 -9.74
CA LEU A 226 9.69 -1.10 -9.61
C LEU A 226 11.07 -1.77 -9.47
N SER A 227 12.10 -1.25 -10.17
CA SER A 227 13.48 -1.73 -10.05
C SER A 227 14.00 -1.56 -8.63
N ALA A 228 13.82 -0.38 -8.03
CA ALA A 228 14.27 -0.11 -6.66
C ALA A 228 13.62 -1.08 -5.64
N ILE A 229 12.32 -1.35 -5.77
CA ILE A 229 11.61 -2.31 -4.92
C ILE A 229 12.13 -3.73 -5.15
N ARG A 230 12.29 -4.16 -6.40
CA ARG A 230 12.77 -5.49 -6.75
C ARG A 230 14.20 -5.74 -6.24
N GLU A 231 15.07 -4.76 -6.37
CA GLU A 231 16.46 -4.83 -5.91
C GLU A 231 16.54 -4.94 -4.37
N LEU A 232 15.71 -4.19 -3.65
CA LEU A 232 15.63 -4.33 -2.19
C LEU A 232 15.04 -5.69 -1.79
N GLN A 233 14.02 -6.15 -2.50
CA GLN A 233 13.43 -7.47 -2.25
C GLN A 233 14.42 -8.61 -2.51
N ASP A 234 15.26 -8.51 -3.55
CA ASP A 234 16.32 -9.48 -3.81
C ASP A 234 17.33 -9.57 -2.65
N LYS A 235 17.58 -8.45 -1.95
CA LYS A 235 18.51 -8.39 -0.82
C LYS A 235 17.89 -8.90 0.48
N THR A 236 16.62 -8.60 0.72
CA THR A 236 16.03 -8.72 2.07
C THR A 236 14.87 -9.70 2.17
N GLY A 237 14.12 -9.94 1.08
CA GLY A 237 12.90 -10.76 1.11
C GLY A 237 11.81 -10.25 2.05
N GLY A 238 11.83 -8.95 2.40
CA GLY A 238 10.97 -8.39 3.44
C GLY A 238 9.60 -7.90 2.96
N PHE A 239 9.44 -7.56 1.69
CA PHE A 239 8.15 -7.15 1.15
C PHE A 239 7.19 -8.32 1.01
N THR A 240 5.99 -8.20 1.57
CA THR A 240 4.91 -9.18 1.42
C THR A 240 4.04 -8.89 0.21
N ALA A 241 3.82 -7.62 -0.12
CA ALA A 241 2.95 -7.24 -1.21
C ALA A 241 3.36 -5.93 -1.88
N PHE A 242 2.89 -5.78 -3.12
CA PHE A 242 2.96 -4.53 -3.87
C PHE A 242 1.57 -4.01 -4.22
N ILE A 243 1.32 -2.72 -4.01
CA ILE A 243 0.03 -2.06 -4.22
C ILE A 243 0.21 -0.85 -5.17
N PRO A 244 -0.09 -0.97 -6.46
CA PRO A 244 -0.17 0.20 -7.35
C PRO A 244 -1.54 0.86 -7.24
N TRP A 245 -1.56 2.17 -7.06
CA TRP A 245 -2.78 2.96 -7.02
C TRP A 245 -2.62 4.27 -7.79
N PRO A 246 -3.64 4.71 -8.55
CA PRO A 246 -3.53 5.93 -9.33
C PRO A 246 -3.78 7.16 -8.47
N TYR A 247 -3.06 8.22 -8.80
CA TYR A 247 -3.31 9.55 -8.27
C TYR A 247 -4.77 9.95 -8.42
N GLN A 248 -5.34 10.51 -7.37
CA GLN A 248 -6.70 11.04 -7.36
C GLN A 248 -6.65 12.58 -7.40
N PRO A 249 -7.05 13.20 -8.52
CA PRO A 249 -7.22 14.64 -8.56
C PRO A 249 -8.39 15.05 -7.68
N GLY A 250 -8.27 16.15 -6.99
CA GLY A 250 -9.31 16.63 -6.08
C GLY A 250 -8.92 17.97 -5.47
N LYS A 251 -9.22 18.17 -4.20
CA LYS A 251 -8.86 19.38 -3.45
C LYS A 251 -7.36 19.38 -3.11
N ASN A 252 -6.50 19.41 -4.12
CA ASN A 252 -5.04 19.49 -3.96
C ASN A 252 -4.43 20.40 -5.03
N THR A 253 -3.13 20.71 -4.91
CA THR A 253 -2.45 21.66 -5.81
C THR A 253 -1.82 21.00 -7.04
N LEU A 254 -1.76 19.67 -7.08
CA LEU A 254 -1.20 18.94 -8.21
C LEU A 254 -2.24 18.87 -9.34
N SER A 255 -2.00 19.58 -10.42
CA SER A 255 -2.86 19.52 -11.61
C SER A 255 -2.73 18.16 -12.31
N GLY A 256 -3.86 17.59 -12.74
CA GLY A 256 -3.87 16.33 -13.48
C GLY A 256 -5.27 15.75 -13.64
N LYS A 257 -5.34 14.63 -14.35
CA LYS A 257 -6.56 13.82 -14.48
C LYS A 257 -6.31 12.44 -13.87
N ALA A 258 -7.34 11.87 -13.26
CA ALA A 258 -7.26 10.50 -12.77
C ALA A 258 -6.89 9.53 -13.91
N ALA A 259 -6.00 8.59 -13.62
CA ALA A 259 -5.73 7.51 -14.55
C ALA A 259 -6.95 6.59 -14.67
N GLY A 260 -7.41 6.36 -15.90
CA GLY A 260 -8.53 5.46 -16.15
C GLY A 260 -8.19 4.00 -15.94
N GLY A 261 -9.23 3.13 -15.89
CA GLY A 261 -9.09 1.70 -15.63
C GLY A 261 -8.10 0.98 -16.54
N THR A 262 -8.04 1.34 -17.84
CA THR A 262 -7.05 0.76 -18.77
C THR A 262 -5.62 1.06 -18.34
N THR A 263 -5.30 2.29 -17.95
CA THR A 263 -3.96 2.67 -17.47
C THR A 263 -3.63 1.96 -16.18
N TYR A 264 -4.61 1.84 -15.28
CA TYR A 264 -4.47 1.08 -14.04
C TYR A 264 -4.14 -0.38 -14.30
N LEU A 265 -4.95 -1.08 -15.11
CA LEU A 265 -4.76 -2.50 -15.41
C LEU A 265 -3.43 -2.79 -16.13
N ARG A 266 -2.98 -1.89 -17.01
CA ARG A 266 -1.66 -1.99 -17.65
C ARG A 266 -0.53 -1.87 -16.61
N THR A 267 -0.65 -0.91 -15.68
CA THR A 267 0.35 -0.68 -14.63
C THR A 267 0.39 -1.86 -13.66
N LEU A 268 -0.76 -2.37 -13.24
CA LEU A 268 -0.88 -3.54 -12.38
C LEU A 268 -0.24 -4.78 -13.04
N ALA A 269 -0.57 -5.01 -14.33
CA ALA A 269 -0.05 -6.16 -15.07
C ALA A 269 1.48 -6.12 -15.21
N ILE A 270 2.03 -4.97 -15.60
CA ILE A 270 3.49 -4.84 -15.71
C ILE A 270 4.17 -4.98 -14.36
N SER A 271 3.56 -4.49 -13.27
CA SER A 271 4.09 -4.64 -11.92
C SER A 271 4.19 -6.11 -11.53
N ARG A 272 3.13 -6.92 -11.75
CA ARG A 272 3.16 -8.37 -11.49
C ARG A 272 4.21 -9.10 -12.33
N ILE A 273 4.35 -8.73 -13.62
CA ILE A 273 5.32 -9.38 -14.52
C ILE A 273 6.76 -9.04 -14.10
N PHE A 274 7.00 -7.81 -13.68
CA PHE A 274 8.35 -7.31 -13.38
C PHE A 274 8.83 -7.62 -11.96
N LEU A 275 7.92 -7.57 -10.97
CA LEU A 275 8.21 -7.90 -9.58
C LEU A 275 8.11 -9.42 -9.33
N ASP A 276 9.01 -10.16 -9.96
CA ASP A 276 9.06 -11.63 -9.96
C ASP A 276 9.48 -12.24 -8.61
N ASN A 277 9.83 -11.41 -7.63
CA ASN A 277 10.25 -11.78 -6.28
C ASN A 277 9.30 -11.27 -5.17
N VAL A 278 8.25 -10.51 -5.52
CA VAL A 278 7.25 -10.06 -4.55
C VAL A 278 6.04 -11.01 -4.56
N PRO A 279 5.69 -11.64 -3.42
CA PRO A 279 4.70 -12.71 -3.39
C PRO A 279 3.31 -12.26 -3.85
N HIS A 280 2.83 -11.11 -3.36
CA HIS A 280 1.47 -10.67 -3.58
C HIS A 280 1.40 -9.32 -4.32
N VAL A 281 0.37 -9.16 -5.16
CA VAL A 281 0.00 -7.89 -5.76
C VAL A 281 -1.46 -7.61 -5.45
N GLN A 282 -1.69 -6.49 -4.78
CA GLN A 282 -3.02 -6.10 -4.33
C GLN A 282 -3.74 -5.22 -5.34
N SER A 283 -5.03 -5.48 -5.53
CA SER A 283 -5.94 -4.60 -6.27
C SER A 283 -6.25 -3.32 -5.49
N SER A 284 -6.33 -2.18 -6.16
CA SER A 284 -6.71 -0.89 -5.57
C SER A 284 -8.15 -0.49 -5.93
N TRP A 285 -9.13 -1.27 -5.48
CA TRP A 285 -10.54 -0.97 -5.71
C TRP A 285 -11.00 0.35 -5.08
N VAL A 286 -10.37 0.76 -3.98
CA VAL A 286 -10.66 2.05 -3.30
C VAL A 286 -10.53 3.23 -4.26
N THR A 287 -9.54 3.21 -5.14
CA THR A 287 -9.27 4.28 -6.10
C THR A 287 -9.92 4.08 -7.46
N GLN A 288 -10.23 2.83 -7.85
CA GLN A 288 -10.70 2.48 -9.19
C GLN A 288 -12.16 2.00 -9.25
N GLY A 289 -12.78 1.82 -8.09
CA GLY A 289 -14.12 1.24 -7.94
C GLY A 289 -14.12 -0.30 -8.04
N HIS A 290 -15.25 -0.86 -7.68
CA HIS A 290 -15.43 -2.29 -7.47
C HIS A 290 -15.17 -3.13 -8.73
N HIS A 291 -15.69 -2.69 -9.89
CA HIS A 291 -15.58 -3.45 -11.15
C HIS A 291 -14.15 -3.55 -11.67
N ILE A 292 -13.40 -2.44 -11.65
CA ILE A 292 -11.99 -2.48 -12.05
C ILE A 292 -11.17 -3.26 -11.01
N GLY A 293 -11.50 -3.14 -9.71
CA GLY A 293 -10.91 -3.94 -8.65
C GLY A 293 -11.10 -5.45 -8.89
N GLN A 294 -12.28 -5.88 -9.29
CA GLN A 294 -12.60 -7.26 -9.65
C GLN A 294 -11.81 -7.73 -10.88
N ILE A 295 -11.81 -6.93 -11.96
CA ILE A 295 -11.08 -7.25 -13.20
C ILE A 295 -9.57 -7.38 -12.92
N ALA A 296 -9.03 -6.63 -11.99
CA ALA A 296 -7.62 -6.66 -11.60
C ALA A 296 -7.14 -8.05 -11.18
N LEU A 297 -8.02 -8.92 -10.65
CA LEU A 297 -7.71 -10.31 -10.31
C LEU A 297 -7.31 -11.15 -11.54
N HIS A 298 -7.77 -10.77 -12.72
CA HIS A 298 -7.36 -11.38 -14.00
C HIS A 298 -6.15 -10.68 -14.65
N PHE A 299 -5.70 -9.56 -14.07
CA PHE A 299 -4.55 -8.78 -14.53
C PHE A 299 -3.35 -8.88 -13.59
N GLY A 300 -3.28 -9.94 -12.78
CA GLY A 300 -2.11 -10.25 -11.96
C GLY A 300 -2.26 -9.98 -10.47
N ALA A 301 -3.35 -9.35 -10.02
CA ALA A 301 -3.65 -9.27 -8.60
C ALA A 301 -4.08 -10.64 -8.05
N ASP A 302 -3.69 -10.94 -6.82
CA ASP A 302 -4.09 -12.13 -6.06
C ASP A 302 -4.71 -11.77 -4.70
N ASP A 303 -4.85 -10.46 -4.45
CA ASP A 303 -5.42 -9.90 -3.24
C ASP A 303 -6.36 -8.73 -3.60
N MET A 304 -7.57 -8.73 -3.04
CA MET A 304 -8.54 -7.64 -3.22
C MET A 304 -8.28 -6.44 -2.30
N GLY A 305 -7.31 -6.55 -1.41
CA GLY A 305 -7.06 -5.54 -0.38
C GLY A 305 -7.96 -5.73 0.83
N SER A 306 -8.39 -4.65 1.41
CA SER A 306 -9.20 -4.63 2.63
C SER A 306 -10.61 -4.12 2.38
N THR A 307 -11.52 -4.41 3.31
CA THR A 307 -12.84 -3.78 3.37
C THR A 307 -12.75 -2.27 3.60
N MET A 308 -11.62 -1.78 4.14
CA MET A 308 -11.40 -0.36 4.44
C MET A 308 -12.59 0.22 5.21
N ILE A 309 -12.82 -0.29 6.45
CA ILE A 309 -13.92 0.16 7.33
C ILE A 309 -13.96 1.69 7.43
N GLU A 310 -12.78 2.31 7.39
CA GLU A 310 -12.63 3.77 7.34
C GLU A 310 -11.50 4.12 6.35
N GLU A 311 -11.75 5.12 5.51
CA GLU A 311 -10.74 5.67 4.58
C GLU A 311 -10.96 7.18 4.43
N ASN A 312 -10.04 7.97 4.99
CA ASN A 312 -10.17 9.43 5.04
C ASN A 312 -9.30 10.14 3.99
N VAL A 313 -8.19 9.55 3.60
CA VAL A 313 -7.17 10.20 2.75
C VAL A 313 -7.66 10.32 1.31
N VAL A 314 -8.11 9.22 0.71
CA VAL A 314 -8.66 9.20 -0.65
C VAL A 314 -10.04 9.87 -0.68
N ALA A 315 -10.82 9.71 0.40
CA ALA A 315 -12.12 10.37 0.55
C ALA A 315 -12.00 11.90 0.56
N SER A 316 -10.92 12.46 1.13
CA SER A 316 -10.65 13.90 1.08
C SER A 316 -10.42 14.42 -0.34
N ALA A 317 -9.94 13.59 -1.26
CA ALA A 317 -9.85 13.90 -2.68
C ALA A 317 -11.18 13.75 -3.43
N GLY A 318 -12.27 13.36 -2.76
CA GLY A 318 -13.63 13.26 -3.33
C GLY A 318 -14.02 11.86 -3.82
N VAL A 319 -13.17 10.85 -3.65
CA VAL A 319 -13.45 9.46 -4.03
C VAL A 319 -13.97 8.69 -2.83
N ARG A 320 -15.20 8.19 -2.92
CA ARG A 320 -15.87 7.44 -1.84
C ARG A 320 -16.36 6.09 -2.35
N ASN A 321 -15.44 5.14 -2.45
CA ASN A 321 -15.81 3.74 -2.65
C ASN A 321 -15.80 3.04 -1.28
N ALA A 322 -16.87 2.35 -0.93
CA ALA A 322 -16.98 1.55 0.29
C ALA A 322 -17.38 0.13 -0.07
N MET A 323 -16.91 -0.83 0.69
CA MET A 323 -17.20 -2.26 0.46
C MET A 323 -17.23 -3.00 1.80
N ASN A 324 -18.30 -3.74 2.03
CA ASN A 324 -18.36 -4.64 3.19
C ASN A 324 -17.80 -6.03 2.85
N GLN A 325 -17.65 -6.87 3.88
CA GLN A 325 -17.08 -8.20 3.72
C GLN A 325 -17.89 -9.10 2.76
N ALA A 326 -19.21 -9.06 2.80
CA ALA A 326 -20.05 -9.86 1.91
C ALA A 326 -19.88 -9.45 0.45
N GLU A 327 -19.72 -8.16 0.19
CA GLU A 327 -19.52 -7.65 -1.15
C GLU A 327 -18.14 -8.00 -1.72
N ILE A 328 -17.07 -7.91 -0.94
CA ILE A 328 -15.73 -8.28 -1.38
C ILE A 328 -15.65 -9.78 -1.69
N ILE A 329 -16.28 -10.62 -0.86
CA ILE A 329 -16.40 -12.07 -1.11
C ILE A 329 -17.13 -12.32 -2.43
N ARG A 330 -18.31 -11.71 -2.62
CA ARG A 330 -19.10 -11.84 -3.83
C ARG A 330 -18.30 -11.45 -5.09
N LEU A 331 -17.55 -10.35 -5.03
CA LEU A 331 -16.72 -9.89 -6.17
C LEU A 331 -15.61 -10.89 -6.49
N ILE A 332 -14.94 -11.44 -5.48
CA ILE A 332 -13.90 -12.44 -5.65
C ILE A 332 -14.51 -13.72 -6.27
N GLU A 333 -15.62 -14.20 -5.74
CA GLU A 333 -16.25 -15.45 -6.19
C GLU A 333 -16.83 -15.32 -7.59
N THR A 334 -17.48 -14.21 -7.91
CA THR A 334 -17.98 -13.97 -9.27
C THR A 334 -16.87 -13.72 -10.30
N ALA A 335 -15.64 -13.43 -9.85
CA ALA A 335 -14.45 -13.45 -10.70
C ALA A 335 -13.86 -14.86 -10.89
N GLY A 336 -14.45 -15.90 -10.28
CA GLY A 336 -13.99 -17.29 -10.43
C GLY A 336 -12.87 -17.70 -9.46
N PHE A 337 -12.67 -16.96 -8.37
CA PHE A 337 -11.69 -17.28 -7.33
C PHE A 337 -12.39 -17.65 -6.01
N LYS A 338 -11.73 -18.45 -5.19
CA LYS A 338 -12.16 -18.67 -3.80
C LYS A 338 -11.72 -17.49 -2.94
N ALA A 339 -12.66 -16.87 -2.22
CA ALA A 339 -12.35 -15.81 -1.28
C ALA A 339 -11.77 -16.38 0.03
N VAL A 340 -10.66 -15.80 0.50
CA VAL A 340 -10.03 -16.18 1.77
C VAL A 340 -9.65 -14.92 2.54
N GLN A 341 -10.19 -14.77 3.75
CA GLN A 341 -9.74 -13.71 4.66
C GLN A 341 -8.31 -13.99 5.11
N ARG A 342 -7.47 -12.96 5.13
CA ARG A 342 -6.09 -13.03 5.58
C ARG A 342 -5.78 -12.00 6.67
N ASP A 343 -4.71 -12.26 7.41
CA ASP A 343 -4.07 -11.25 8.26
C ASP A 343 -3.09 -10.35 7.44
N THR A 344 -2.40 -9.42 8.11
CA THR A 344 -1.40 -8.54 7.48
C THR A 344 -0.24 -9.31 6.85
N LEU A 345 0.11 -10.47 7.38
CA LEU A 345 1.23 -11.29 6.93
C LEU A 345 0.82 -12.36 5.90
N TYR A 346 -0.37 -12.20 5.30
CA TYR A 346 -0.94 -13.11 4.30
C TYR A 346 -1.23 -14.54 4.80
N ARG A 347 -1.40 -14.71 6.11
CA ARG A 347 -1.84 -15.98 6.68
C ARG A 347 -3.38 -16.04 6.66
N PRO A 348 -3.99 -17.17 6.27
CA PRO A 348 -5.44 -17.33 6.36
C PRO A 348 -5.94 -17.09 7.79
N VAL A 349 -7.01 -16.32 7.93
CA VAL A 349 -7.74 -16.17 9.18
C VAL A 349 -8.78 -17.28 9.22
N GLU A 350 -8.71 -18.14 10.25
CA GLU A 350 -9.76 -19.13 10.50
C GLU A 350 -11.04 -18.37 10.86
N THR A 351 -12.01 -18.40 9.96
CA THR A 351 -13.35 -17.91 10.27
C THR A 351 -13.96 -18.87 11.29
N VAL A 352 -14.00 -18.45 12.56
CA VAL A 352 -14.91 -19.08 13.51
C VAL A 352 -16.31 -18.85 12.94
N ALA A 353 -16.91 -19.90 12.38
CA ALA A 353 -18.29 -19.84 11.93
C ALA A 353 -19.12 -19.32 13.12
N LYS A 354 -19.55 -18.05 13.05
CA LYS A 354 -20.58 -17.59 13.99
C LYS A 354 -21.77 -18.52 13.74
N ALA A 355 -22.09 -19.34 14.73
CA ALA A 355 -23.32 -20.12 14.71
C ALA A 355 -24.45 -19.16 14.33
N ALA A 356 -25.16 -19.47 13.26
CA ALA A 356 -26.33 -18.69 12.89
C ALA A 356 -27.30 -18.67 14.08
N PRO A 357 -27.94 -17.53 14.39
CA PRO A 357 -28.89 -17.41 15.47
C PRO A 357 -30.09 -18.32 15.27
#